data_7bef3b093c31ce76269ada5d49697348
#
_entry.id   7bef3b093c31ce76269ada5d49697348
#
_cell.length_a   1.000
_cell.length_b   1.000
_cell.length_c   1.000
_cell.angle_alpha   90.00
_cell.angle_beta   90.00
_cell.angle_gamma   90.00
#
_symmetry.space_group_name_H-M   'P 1'
#
loop_
_entity.id
_entity.type
_entity.pdbx_description
1 polymer ?
#
loop_
_entity_poly.entity_id
_entity_poly.type
_entity_poly.pdbx_seq_one_letter_code
_entity_poly.pdbx_strand_id
1 'polypeptide(L)'
;ELMIAGDMDGMLDIGIKQVKAGSHAIDINAAWAGRDEIEDIKKILSAYVKQISLPLVIDAIKPNVIEEALKVYGGKPIINSANMEQGEEKFDAICKLAKRFGAAIMLLTIDEKAMALTYKDKISMCDRMYNRAVNIHKIYPHDIIFDPLTFTLASGDENSFKCNKRIIKKISRIFNKFGSFKYIFRIKRRGKKNIKFSFFIRSDKSWTYNGNNKCRSNSSSFKNIG
;
A
#
# COMPACT_ATOMS: atom_id res chain seq x y z
N GLU A 1 21.14 4.28 5.07
CA GLU A 1 22.51 4.78 4.91
C GLU A 1 22.54 5.99 3.95
N LEU A 2 22.08 5.87 2.68
CA LEU A 2 22.10 6.95 1.69
C LEU A 2 21.34 8.21 2.17
N MET A 3 20.15 8.05 2.73
CA MET A 3 19.36 9.16 3.26
C MET A 3 20.11 9.91 4.39
N ILE A 4 20.80 9.18 5.26
CA ILE A 4 21.60 9.76 6.34
C ILE A 4 22.81 10.53 5.77
N ALA A 5 23.43 10.01 4.74
CA ALA A 5 24.53 10.66 4.05
C ALA A 5 24.09 11.84 3.16
N GLY A 6 22.77 12.04 2.97
CA GLY A 6 22.24 13.05 2.06
C GLY A 6 22.45 12.73 0.57
N ASP A 7 22.78 11.50 0.25
CA ASP A 7 23.02 11.03 -1.11
C ASP A 7 21.69 10.80 -1.87
N MET A 8 21.12 11.89 -2.37
CA MET A 8 19.87 11.86 -3.13
C MET A 8 20.00 11.16 -4.47
N ASP A 9 21.15 11.24 -5.12
CA ASP A 9 21.41 10.58 -6.40
C ASP A 9 21.45 9.07 -6.21
N GLY A 10 22.12 8.58 -5.17
CA GLY A 10 22.14 7.16 -4.81
C GLY A 10 20.74 6.63 -4.46
N MET A 11 19.92 7.43 -3.78
CA MET A 11 18.52 7.06 -3.50
C MET A 11 17.70 6.98 -4.77
N LEU A 12 17.80 7.96 -5.65
CA LEU A 12 17.11 7.96 -6.95
C LEU A 12 17.53 6.77 -7.82
N ASP A 13 18.83 6.42 -7.82
CA ASP A 13 19.34 5.26 -8.56
C ASP A 13 18.73 3.94 -8.08
N ILE A 14 18.46 3.82 -6.77
CA ILE A 14 17.68 2.68 -6.22
C ILE A 14 16.28 2.64 -6.83
N GLY A 15 15.59 3.78 -6.89
CA GLY A 15 14.25 3.89 -7.49
C GLY A 15 14.28 3.48 -8.97
N ILE A 16 15.24 4.00 -9.74
CA ILE A 16 15.41 3.66 -11.16
C ILE A 16 15.69 2.16 -11.35
N LYS A 17 16.52 1.56 -10.50
CA LYS A 17 16.76 0.11 -10.51
C LYS A 17 15.50 -0.70 -10.25
N GLN A 18 14.63 -0.24 -9.35
CA GLN A 18 13.34 -0.89 -9.09
C GLN A 18 12.39 -0.77 -10.30
N VAL A 19 12.35 0.39 -10.97
CA VAL A 19 11.60 0.56 -12.22
C VAL A 19 12.07 -0.44 -13.28
N LYS A 20 13.38 -0.50 -13.52
CA LYS A 20 14.00 -1.45 -14.48
C LYS A 20 13.74 -2.92 -14.10
N ALA A 21 13.59 -3.22 -12.82
CA ALA A 21 13.26 -4.55 -12.32
C ALA A 21 11.76 -4.90 -12.46
N GLY A 22 10.94 -3.99 -13.02
CA GLY A 22 9.51 -4.22 -13.27
C GLY A 22 8.61 -3.97 -12.07
N SER A 23 8.98 -3.07 -11.16
CA SER A 23 8.10 -2.63 -10.08
C SER A 23 6.88 -1.90 -10.65
N HIS A 24 5.72 -2.01 -9.97
CA HIS A 24 4.49 -1.33 -10.37
C HIS A 24 4.27 0.00 -9.62
N ALA A 25 4.93 0.17 -8.49
CA ALA A 25 4.92 1.38 -7.67
C ALA A 25 6.22 1.43 -6.85
N ILE A 26 6.59 2.61 -6.37
CA ILE A 26 7.75 2.80 -5.50
C ILE A 26 7.26 3.28 -4.14
N ASP A 27 7.62 2.54 -3.08
CA ASP A 27 7.28 2.85 -1.70
C ASP A 27 8.38 3.73 -1.09
N ILE A 28 7.99 4.88 -0.53
CA ILE A 28 8.90 5.89 0.02
C ILE A 28 8.60 6.06 1.50
N ASN A 29 9.57 5.68 2.33
CA ASN A 29 9.58 5.90 3.77
C ASN A 29 10.80 6.75 4.13
N ALA A 30 10.57 7.87 4.83
CA ALA A 30 11.61 8.79 5.30
C ALA A 30 11.75 8.81 6.83
N ALA A 31 11.04 7.93 7.55
CA ALA A 31 11.08 7.91 8.99
C ALA A 31 12.44 7.41 9.52
N TRP A 32 13.17 8.31 10.21
CA TRP A 32 14.42 7.98 10.87
C TRP A 32 14.54 8.77 12.18
N ALA A 33 14.98 8.10 13.24
CA ALA A 33 15.13 8.74 14.53
C ALA A 33 16.15 9.89 14.48
N GLY A 34 15.78 11.07 15.01
CA GLY A 34 16.64 12.23 15.06
C GLY A 34 16.71 13.08 13.78
N ARG A 35 15.88 12.79 12.77
CA ARG A 35 15.78 13.60 11.55
C ARG A 35 14.41 14.23 11.38
N ASP A 36 14.34 15.29 10.59
CA ASP A 36 13.08 15.89 10.15
C ASP A 36 12.47 15.08 9.00
N GLU A 37 11.48 14.26 9.35
CA GLU A 37 10.78 13.38 8.40
C GLU A 37 10.08 14.16 7.28
N ILE A 38 9.59 15.38 7.57
CA ILE A 38 8.92 16.23 6.58
C ILE A 38 9.93 16.73 5.54
N GLU A 39 11.07 17.22 6.01
CA GLU A 39 12.12 17.72 5.13
C GLU A 39 12.67 16.59 4.25
N ASP A 40 12.94 15.43 4.84
CA ASP A 40 13.49 14.28 4.13
C ASP A 40 12.52 13.74 3.08
N ILE A 41 11.23 13.55 3.41
CA ILE A 41 10.26 13.03 2.45
C ILE A 41 10.05 14.00 1.28
N LYS A 42 10.05 15.30 1.53
CA LYS A 42 9.92 16.32 0.48
C LYS A 42 11.12 16.30 -0.46
N LYS A 43 12.34 16.16 0.06
CA LYS A 43 13.57 16.08 -0.76
C LYS A 43 13.53 14.83 -1.65
N ILE A 44 13.21 13.67 -1.08
CA ILE A 44 13.11 12.40 -1.83
C ILE A 44 12.05 12.50 -2.93
N LEU A 45 10.84 12.95 -2.58
CA LEU A 45 9.75 13.10 -3.55
C LEU A 45 10.12 14.06 -4.67
N SER A 46 10.72 15.22 -4.35
CA SER A 46 11.15 16.21 -5.34
C SER A 46 12.17 15.67 -6.35
N ALA A 47 13.02 14.74 -5.93
CA ALA A 47 13.95 14.04 -6.83
C ALA A 47 13.22 12.99 -7.68
N TYR A 48 12.35 12.19 -7.04
CA TYR A 48 11.67 11.07 -7.70
C TYR A 48 10.65 11.49 -8.74
N VAL A 49 9.85 12.53 -8.49
CA VAL A 49 8.81 13.00 -9.43
C VAL A 49 9.36 13.44 -10.77
N LYS A 50 10.64 13.81 -10.84
CA LYS A 50 11.30 14.27 -12.08
C LYS A 50 11.73 13.12 -12.99
N GLN A 51 11.95 11.93 -12.44
CA GLN A 51 12.62 10.85 -13.16
C GLN A 51 11.90 9.49 -13.06
N ILE A 52 10.94 9.35 -12.16
CA ILE A 52 10.20 8.10 -11.96
C ILE A 52 8.75 8.29 -12.41
N SER A 53 8.36 7.52 -13.42
CA SER A 53 7.00 7.55 -13.98
C SER A 53 6.01 6.64 -13.24
N LEU A 54 6.50 5.79 -12.32
CA LEU A 54 5.63 4.90 -11.54
C LEU A 54 4.88 5.65 -10.44
N PRO A 55 3.69 5.17 -10.04
CA PRO A 55 3.00 5.68 -8.86
C PRO A 55 3.89 5.62 -7.62
N LEU A 56 3.90 6.69 -6.82
CA LEU A 56 4.62 6.73 -5.55
C LEU A 56 3.66 6.39 -4.41
N VAL A 57 4.16 5.58 -3.49
CA VAL A 57 3.48 5.20 -2.25
C VAL A 57 4.13 5.98 -1.12
N ILE A 58 3.35 6.76 -0.39
CA ILE A 58 3.81 7.56 0.74
C ILE A 58 3.63 6.72 1.99
N ASP A 59 4.73 6.15 2.50
CA ASP A 59 4.76 5.32 3.72
C ASP A 59 5.09 6.21 4.92
N ALA A 60 4.07 6.77 5.52
CA ALA A 60 4.18 7.63 6.70
C ALA A 60 2.99 7.43 7.65
N ILE A 61 3.26 7.63 8.95
CA ILE A 61 2.26 7.40 10.01
C ILE A 61 1.58 8.71 10.43
N LYS A 62 2.28 9.84 10.34
CA LYS A 62 1.82 11.14 10.83
C LYS A 62 1.05 11.89 9.74
N PRO A 63 -0.18 12.36 10.02
CA PRO A 63 -0.97 13.10 9.02
C PRO A 63 -0.27 14.34 8.46
N ASN A 64 0.51 15.07 9.26
CA ASN A 64 1.24 16.23 8.78
C ASN A 64 2.37 15.88 7.81
N VAL A 65 3.07 14.76 8.02
CA VAL A 65 4.08 14.25 7.07
C VAL A 65 3.41 13.85 5.76
N ILE A 66 2.29 13.13 5.84
CA ILE A 66 1.49 12.74 4.67
C ILE A 66 1.03 13.99 3.90
N GLU A 67 0.51 15.01 4.59
CA GLU A 67 0.04 16.23 3.94
C GLU A 67 1.15 16.95 3.19
N GLU A 68 2.32 17.11 3.81
CA GLU A 68 3.47 17.77 3.17
C GLU A 68 4.01 16.96 1.97
N ALA A 69 4.02 15.63 2.07
CA ALA A 69 4.36 14.76 0.95
C ALA A 69 3.37 14.91 -0.23
N LEU A 70 2.06 14.95 0.06
CA LEU A 70 1.00 15.11 -0.94
C LEU A 70 1.07 16.47 -1.66
N LYS A 71 1.54 17.52 -1.01
CA LYS A 71 1.74 18.85 -1.63
C LYS A 71 2.84 18.85 -2.69
N VAL A 72 3.83 17.97 -2.55
CA VAL A 72 4.97 17.86 -3.49
C VAL A 72 4.66 16.94 -4.67
N TYR A 73 3.83 15.90 -4.46
CA TYR A 73 3.58 14.90 -5.49
C TYR A 73 2.36 15.26 -6.36
N GLY A 74 2.60 15.67 -7.59
CA GLY A 74 1.56 16.08 -8.53
C GLY A 74 0.79 14.94 -9.23
N GLY A 75 1.14 13.67 -9.01
CA GLY A 75 0.45 12.51 -9.55
C GLY A 75 -0.68 12.00 -8.65
N LYS A 76 -1.16 10.77 -8.90
CA LYS A 76 -2.09 10.08 -8.00
C LYS A 76 -1.31 9.20 -7.01
N PRO A 77 -1.03 9.67 -5.79
CA PRO A 77 -0.27 8.92 -4.80
C PRO A 77 -1.11 7.83 -4.16
N ILE A 78 -0.43 6.90 -3.49
CA ILE A 78 -1.04 5.92 -2.60
C ILE A 78 -0.57 6.22 -1.18
N ILE A 79 -1.48 6.49 -0.27
CA ILE A 79 -1.14 6.68 1.15
C ILE A 79 -1.00 5.31 1.82
N ASN A 80 0.15 5.03 2.38
CA ASN A 80 0.47 3.84 3.17
C ASN A 80 0.80 4.28 4.60
N SER A 81 -0.12 4.24 5.54
CA SER A 81 -1.44 3.68 5.48
C SER A 81 -2.36 4.36 6.52
N ALA A 82 -3.65 4.03 6.45
CA ALA A 82 -4.57 4.34 7.54
C ALA A 82 -5.01 3.07 8.26
N ASN A 83 -5.20 3.17 9.56
CA ASN A 83 -5.74 2.14 10.44
C ASN A 83 -6.48 2.79 11.61
N MET A 84 -7.09 1.98 12.47
CA MET A 84 -7.82 2.45 13.65
C MET A 84 -7.10 2.17 14.98
N GLU A 85 -5.78 1.91 14.95
CA GLU A 85 -4.98 1.64 16.14
C GLU A 85 -5.04 2.80 17.16
N GLN A 86 -5.02 4.03 16.66
CA GLN A 86 -5.14 5.27 17.46
C GLN A 86 -6.55 5.88 17.37
N GLY A 87 -7.56 5.03 17.15
CA GLY A 87 -8.96 5.45 17.06
C GLY A 87 -9.36 6.06 15.71
N GLU A 88 -10.60 6.54 15.69
CA GLU A 88 -11.23 7.04 14.46
C GLU A 88 -10.71 8.43 14.05
N GLU A 89 -10.26 9.24 15.00
CA GLU A 89 -9.82 10.62 14.72
C GLU A 89 -8.64 10.66 13.75
N LYS A 90 -7.61 9.85 14.01
CA LYS A 90 -6.45 9.76 13.12
C LYS A 90 -6.81 9.16 11.77
N PHE A 91 -7.66 8.12 11.76
CA PHE A 91 -8.18 7.53 10.52
C PHE A 91 -8.87 8.58 9.66
N ASP A 92 -9.75 9.39 10.27
CA ASP A 92 -10.49 10.45 9.61
C ASP A 92 -9.57 11.54 9.06
N ALA A 93 -8.53 11.92 9.81
CA ALA A 93 -7.55 12.90 9.35
C ALA A 93 -6.87 12.43 8.05
N ILE A 94 -6.44 11.17 7.99
CA ILE A 94 -5.81 10.60 6.79
C ILE A 94 -6.83 10.46 5.65
N CYS A 95 -8.08 10.06 5.93
CA CYS A 95 -9.15 10.00 4.94
C CYS A 95 -9.46 11.38 4.32
N LYS A 96 -9.48 12.43 5.13
CA LYS A 96 -9.66 13.82 4.65
C LYS A 96 -8.53 14.23 3.70
N LEU A 97 -7.28 13.88 4.02
CA LEU A 97 -6.14 14.13 3.14
C LEU A 97 -6.27 13.33 1.84
N ALA A 98 -6.59 12.04 1.91
CA ALA A 98 -6.79 11.22 0.72
C ALA A 98 -7.87 11.81 -0.20
N LYS A 99 -8.99 12.26 0.37
CA LYS A 99 -10.07 12.89 -0.41
C LYS A 99 -9.66 14.23 -1.01
N ARG A 100 -8.99 15.08 -0.23
CA ARG A 100 -8.55 16.42 -0.66
C ARG A 100 -7.56 16.37 -1.81
N PHE A 101 -6.60 15.44 -1.76
CA PHE A 101 -5.55 15.31 -2.77
C PHE A 101 -5.84 14.26 -3.86
N GLY A 102 -7.01 13.60 -3.83
CA GLY A 102 -7.36 12.57 -4.81
C GLY A 102 -6.48 11.31 -4.73
N ALA A 103 -5.89 11.06 -3.56
CA ALA A 103 -5.02 9.92 -3.34
C ALA A 103 -5.79 8.60 -3.19
N ALA A 104 -5.19 7.49 -3.59
CA ALA A 104 -5.61 6.18 -3.13
C ALA A 104 -5.11 5.96 -1.69
N ILE A 105 -5.84 5.14 -0.93
CA ILE A 105 -5.52 4.90 0.48
C ILE A 105 -5.44 3.41 0.78
N MET A 106 -4.36 3.01 1.44
CA MET A 106 -4.19 1.66 1.95
C MET A 106 -4.72 1.57 3.38
N LEU A 107 -5.59 0.59 3.64
CA LEU A 107 -6.23 0.35 4.93
C LEU A 107 -5.68 -0.93 5.53
N LEU A 108 -5.01 -0.81 6.69
CA LEU A 108 -4.49 -1.95 7.45
C LEU A 108 -5.52 -2.45 8.44
N THR A 109 -5.65 -3.78 8.56
CA THR A 109 -6.58 -4.40 9.51
C THR A 109 -6.04 -4.40 10.95
N ILE A 110 -5.89 -3.18 11.50
CA ILE A 110 -5.48 -2.90 12.89
C ILE A 110 -6.51 -1.96 13.50
N ASP A 111 -7.00 -2.28 14.69
CA ASP A 111 -7.88 -1.42 15.48
C ASP A 111 -7.29 -1.10 16.86
N GLU A 112 -8.09 -0.47 17.70
CA GLU A 112 -7.71 -0.01 19.05
C GLU A 112 -7.27 -1.17 19.98
N LYS A 113 -7.66 -2.40 19.65
CA LYS A 113 -7.35 -3.58 20.46
C LYS A 113 -6.05 -4.24 20.00
N ALA A 114 -5.94 -4.52 18.73
CA ALA A 114 -4.77 -5.15 18.10
C ALA A 114 -4.97 -5.32 16.59
N MET A 115 -3.95 -5.92 15.96
CA MET A 115 -4.06 -6.43 14.59
C MET A 115 -5.05 -7.60 14.53
N ALA A 116 -5.96 -7.57 13.56
CA ALA A 116 -6.91 -8.64 13.34
C ALA A 116 -6.21 -9.95 12.93
N LEU A 117 -6.42 -11.01 13.71
CA LEU A 117 -5.80 -12.31 13.47
C LEU A 117 -6.74 -13.25 12.73
N THR A 118 -8.02 -13.27 13.11
CA THR A 118 -8.99 -14.20 12.53
C THR A 118 -9.62 -13.64 11.25
N TYR A 119 -10.13 -14.55 10.43
CA TYR A 119 -10.91 -14.17 9.25
C TYR A 119 -12.09 -13.26 9.60
N LYS A 120 -12.82 -13.57 10.69
CA LYS A 120 -14.01 -12.82 11.11
C LYS A 120 -13.63 -11.40 11.52
N ASP A 121 -12.57 -11.24 12.29
CA ASP A 121 -12.10 -9.93 12.77
C ASP A 121 -11.61 -9.08 11.60
N LYS A 122 -10.83 -9.66 10.68
CA LYS A 122 -10.35 -8.96 9.48
C LYS A 122 -11.50 -8.45 8.62
N ILE A 123 -12.54 -9.26 8.38
CA ILE A 123 -13.71 -8.84 7.62
C ILE A 123 -14.48 -7.73 8.34
N SER A 124 -14.74 -7.90 9.64
CA SER A 124 -15.44 -6.88 10.43
C SER A 124 -14.71 -5.54 10.41
N MET A 125 -13.39 -5.58 10.50
CA MET A 125 -12.57 -4.38 10.47
C MET A 125 -12.52 -3.73 9.07
N CYS A 126 -12.41 -4.54 8.01
CA CYS A 126 -12.53 -4.03 6.65
C CYS A 126 -13.87 -3.34 6.42
N ASP A 127 -14.97 -3.95 6.86
CA ASP A 127 -16.33 -3.37 6.74
C ASP A 127 -16.45 -2.05 7.52
N ARG A 128 -15.92 -1.97 8.75
CA ARG A 128 -15.90 -0.74 9.56
C ARG A 128 -15.13 0.38 8.86
N MET A 129 -13.90 0.11 8.44
CA MET A 129 -13.05 1.10 7.75
C MET A 129 -13.64 1.52 6.41
N TYR A 130 -14.17 0.57 5.63
CA TYR A 130 -14.80 0.87 4.35
C TYR A 130 -16.00 1.80 4.50
N ASN A 131 -16.92 1.44 5.39
CA ASN A 131 -18.11 2.25 5.63
C ASN A 131 -17.76 3.67 6.07
N ARG A 132 -16.73 3.82 6.91
CA ARG A 132 -16.27 5.13 7.34
C ARG A 132 -15.61 5.91 6.19
N ALA A 133 -14.71 5.30 5.44
CA ALA A 133 -14.04 5.93 4.31
C ALA A 133 -15.01 6.36 3.21
N VAL A 134 -15.95 5.49 2.83
CA VAL A 134 -16.87 5.75 1.72
C VAL A 134 -18.06 6.60 2.15
N ASN A 135 -18.74 6.23 3.25
CA ASN A 135 -20.00 6.88 3.63
C ASN A 135 -19.79 8.22 4.33
N ILE A 136 -18.71 8.37 5.13
CA ILE A 136 -18.41 9.61 5.84
C ILE A 136 -17.50 10.49 5.02
N HIS A 137 -16.33 9.97 4.59
CA HIS A 137 -15.30 10.77 3.91
C HIS A 137 -15.46 10.83 2.38
N LYS A 138 -16.43 10.11 1.81
CA LYS A 138 -16.72 10.12 0.37
C LYS A 138 -15.51 9.73 -0.51
N ILE A 139 -14.66 8.85 0.01
CA ILE A 139 -13.56 8.26 -0.78
C ILE A 139 -14.19 7.31 -1.80
N TYR A 140 -13.69 7.35 -3.03
CA TYR A 140 -14.19 6.45 -4.05
C TYR A 140 -13.78 5.00 -3.75
N PRO A 141 -14.68 4.01 -3.87
CA PRO A 141 -14.36 2.61 -3.60
C PRO A 141 -13.12 2.08 -4.35
N HIS A 142 -12.90 2.56 -5.57
CA HIS A 142 -11.75 2.16 -6.39
C HIS A 142 -10.42 2.76 -5.93
N ASP A 143 -10.43 3.71 -5.02
CA ASP A 143 -9.24 4.32 -4.41
C ASP A 143 -8.88 3.68 -3.06
N ILE A 144 -9.63 2.68 -2.62
CA ILE A 144 -9.37 1.95 -1.39
C ILE A 144 -8.61 0.66 -1.70
N ILE A 145 -7.54 0.44 -0.96
CA ILE A 145 -6.70 -0.75 -1.03
C ILE A 145 -6.66 -1.37 0.36
N PHE A 146 -7.06 -2.64 0.51
CA PHE A 146 -6.95 -3.32 1.78
C PHE A 146 -5.67 -4.14 1.88
N ASP A 147 -4.95 -3.97 3.00
CA ASP A 147 -3.89 -4.88 3.42
C ASP A 147 -4.37 -5.66 4.67
N PRO A 148 -4.78 -6.91 4.50
CA PRO A 148 -5.27 -7.72 5.60
C PRO A 148 -4.15 -8.25 6.49
N LEU A 149 -2.94 -7.80 6.33
CA LEU A 149 -1.74 -8.19 7.07
C LEU A 149 -1.53 -9.71 7.14
N THR A 150 -0.37 -10.17 6.70
CA THR A 150 0.03 -11.57 6.81
C THR A 150 1.28 -11.69 7.65
N PHE A 151 1.29 -12.65 8.58
CA PHE A 151 2.52 -13.07 9.20
C PHE A 151 3.43 -13.79 8.21
N THR A 152 4.72 -13.72 8.44
CA THR A 152 5.68 -14.46 7.62
C THR A 152 5.42 -15.96 7.78
N LEU A 153 5.54 -16.73 6.70
CA LEU A 153 5.47 -18.21 6.73
C LEU A 153 6.51 -18.83 7.69
N ALA A 154 7.58 -18.09 8.00
CA ALA A 154 8.59 -18.48 8.98
C ALA A 154 8.07 -18.55 10.43
N SER A 155 6.91 -17.98 10.73
CA SER A 155 6.26 -18.10 12.05
C SER A 155 5.41 -19.36 12.21
N GLY A 156 5.39 -20.26 11.20
CA GLY A 156 4.67 -21.53 11.26
C GLY A 156 3.15 -21.45 11.11
N ASP A 157 2.59 -20.26 10.85
CA ASP A 157 1.15 -20.06 10.77
C ASP A 157 0.62 -20.24 9.34
N GLU A 158 0.48 -21.51 8.92
CA GLU A 158 -0.20 -21.85 7.65
C GLU A 158 -1.68 -21.37 7.61
N ASN A 159 -2.30 -21.18 8.77
CA ASN A 159 -3.68 -20.74 8.85
C ASN A 159 -3.85 -19.30 8.40
N SER A 160 -2.88 -18.43 8.64
CA SER A 160 -2.89 -17.03 8.14
C SER A 160 -2.96 -16.97 6.62
N PHE A 161 -2.25 -17.82 5.91
CA PHE A 161 -2.28 -17.82 4.44
C PHE A 161 -3.61 -18.33 3.89
N LYS A 162 -4.16 -19.41 4.46
CA LYS A 162 -5.48 -19.95 4.10
C LYS A 162 -6.59 -18.95 4.44
N CYS A 163 -6.48 -18.27 5.59
CA CYS A 163 -7.37 -17.22 6.04
C CYS A 163 -7.41 -16.06 5.03
N ASN A 164 -6.27 -15.56 4.62
CA ASN A 164 -6.18 -14.44 3.70
C ASN A 164 -6.72 -14.76 2.31
N LYS A 165 -6.51 -15.98 1.80
CA LYS A 165 -7.14 -16.43 0.54
C LYS A 165 -8.68 -16.37 0.60
N ARG A 166 -9.26 -16.74 1.74
CA ARG A 166 -10.72 -16.66 1.98
C ARG A 166 -11.19 -15.21 2.11
N ILE A 167 -10.42 -14.38 2.79
CA ILE A 167 -10.69 -12.93 2.94
C ILE A 167 -10.77 -12.27 1.57
N ILE A 168 -9.77 -12.51 0.71
CA ILE A 168 -9.75 -11.95 -0.64
C ILE A 168 -11.00 -12.34 -1.41
N LYS A 169 -11.35 -13.64 -1.40
CA LYS A 169 -12.53 -14.13 -2.12
C LYS A 169 -13.82 -13.50 -1.60
N LYS A 170 -13.93 -13.22 -0.29
CA LYS A 170 -15.10 -12.59 0.30
C LYS A 170 -15.13 -11.09 0.07
N ILE A 171 -14.00 -10.41 0.30
CA ILE A 171 -13.84 -8.98 0.00
C ILE A 171 -14.15 -8.72 -1.47
N SER A 172 -13.58 -9.50 -2.40
CA SER A 172 -13.89 -9.38 -3.83
C SER A 172 -15.40 -9.55 -4.12
N ARG A 173 -16.09 -10.48 -3.46
CA ARG A 173 -17.53 -10.69 -3.64
C ARG A 173 -18.39 -9.55 -3.09
N ILE A 174 -18.02 -9.01 -1.95
CA ILE A 174 -18.75 -7.90 -1.31
C ILE A 174 -18.58 -6.63 -2.15
N PHE A 175 -17.37 -6.37 -2.62
CA PHE A 175 -17.02 -5.11 -3.27
C PHE A 175 -17.12 -5.16 -4.81
N ASN A 176 -17.24 -6.34 -5.44
CA ASN A 176 -17.57 -6.43 -6.88
C ASN A 176 -18.93 -5.79 -7.23
N LYS A 177 -19.80 -5.56 -6.25
CA LYS A 177 -21.04 -4.79 -6.44
C LYS A 177 -20.79 -3.29 -6.65
N PHE A 178 -19.61 -2.78 -6.32
CA PHE A 178 -19.27 -1.36 -6.31
C PHE A 178 -18.19 -0.96 -7.34
N GLY A 179 -17.85 -1.84 -8.29
CA GLY A 179 -16.80 -1.58 -9.28
C GLY A 179 -15.42 -2.08 -8.83
N SER A 180 -14.40 -1.83 -9.64
CA SER A 180 -13.06 -2.38 -9.52
C SER A 180 -12.47 -2.26 -8.12
N PHE A 181 -12.27 -3.38 -7.47
CA PHE A 181 -11.65 -3.45 -6.16
C PHE A 181 -10.18 -3.87 -6.29
N LYS A 182 -9.31 -3.16 -5.57
CA LYS A 182 -7.86 -3.44 -5.53
C LYS A 182 -7.47 -3.90 -4.13
N TYR A 183 -6.60 -4.90 -4.04
CA TYR A 183 -6.00 -5.31 -2.80
C TYR A 183 -4.52 -5.62 -2.99
N ILE A 184 -3.75 -5.39 -1.95
CA ILE A 184 -2.31 -5.62 -1.94
C ILE A 184 -1.98 -6.72 -0.94
N PHE A 185 -1.13 -7.67 -1.36
CA PHE A 185 -0.46 -8.58 -0.46
C PHE A 185 0.98 -8.16 -0.29
N ARG A 186 1.35 -7.87 0.96
CA ARG A 186 2.73 -7.69 1.34
C ARG A 186 3.31 -9.03 1.78
N ILE A 187 4.09 -9.70 0.92
CA ILE A 187 4.85 -10.90 1.30
C ILE A 187 6.25 -10.45 1.69
N LYS A 188 6.55 -10.42 3.00
CA LYS A 188 7.89 -10.19 3.50
C LYS A 188 8.64 -11.53 3.47
N ARG A 189 9.56 -11.74 2.53
CA ARG A 189 10.50 -12.87 2.56
C ARG A 189 11.69 -12.51 3.43
N ARG A 190 11.94 -13.31 4.48
CA ARG A 190 13.16 -13.29 5.26
C ARG A 190 14.21 -14.11 4.49
N GLY A 191 15.19 -13.45 3.87
CA GLY A 191 16.34 -14.11 3.22
C GLY A 191 17.33 -13.04 2.78
N LYS A 192 18.62 -13.33 2.97
CA LYS A 192 19.76 -12.43 2.74
C LYS A 192 19.62 -11.64 1.44
N LYS A 193 19.71 -10.28 1.55
CA LYS A 193 19.83 -9.31 0.46
C LYS A 193 18.62 -9.24 -0.50
N ASN A 194 17.91 -8.14 -0.43
CA ASN A 194 16.78 -7.65 -1.25
C ASN A 194 15.39 -7.96 -0.68
N ILE A 195 14.83 -6.96 -0.02
CA ILE A 195 13.39 -6.89 0.25
C ILE A 195 12.72 -6.57 -1.09
N LYS A 196 12.21 -7.59 -1.78
CA LYS A 196 11.31 -7.36 -2.92
C LYS A 196 9.91 -7.13 -2.37
N PHE A 197 9.44 -5.90 -2.42
CA PHE A 197 8.03 -5.59 -2.27
C PHE A 197 7.33 -6.00 -3.57
N SER A 198 6.56 -7.07 -3.53
CA SER A 198 5.69 -7.42 -4.64
C SER A 198 4.29 -6.89 -4.32
N PHE A 199 3.91 -5.80 -4.95
CA PHE A 199 2.55 -5.29 -4.92
C PHE A 199 1.73 -6.05 -5.96
N PHE A 200 0.69 -6.75 -5.52
CA PHE A 200 -0.27 -7.36 -6.41
C PHE A 200 -1.54 -6.52 -6.43
N ILE A 201 -1.72 -5.76 -7.49
CA ILE A 201 -2.99 -5.06 -7.75
C ILE A 201 -3.82 -5.97 -8.63
N ARG A 202 -4.97 -6.43 -8.16
CA ARG A 202 -5.91 -7.19 -8.97
C ARG A 202 -7.10 -6.33 -9.36
N SER A 203 -7.34 -6.21 -10.66
CA SER A 203 -8.66 -6.00 -11.25
C SER A 203 -9.09 -7.32 -11.93
N ASP A 204 -10.15 -7.89 -11.46
CA ASP A 204 -11.05 -8.90 -12.07
C ASP A 204 -10.55 -10.08 -12.91
N LYS A 205 -9.26 -10.35 -13.10
CA LYS A 205 -8.81 -11.57 -13.80
C LYS A 205 -7.71 -12.29 -13.03
N SER A 206 -7.87 -13.60 -12.96
CA SER A 206 -7.10 -14.56 -12.18
C SER A 206 -5.57 -14.46 -12.34
N TRP A 207 -4.86 -14.25 -11.22
CA TRP A 207 -3.43 -14.44 -11.13
C TRP A 207 -3.16 -15.72 -10.34
N THR A 208 -2.38 -16.61 -10.88
CA THR A 208 -1.86 -17.79 -10.18
C THR A 208 -0.42 -17.53 -9.78
N TYR A 209 -0.11 -17.68 -8.48
CA TYR A 209 1.25 -17.68 -7.97
C TYR A 209 1.88 -19.04 -8.24
N ASN A 210 2.99 -19.07 -8.98
CA ASN A 210 3.82 -20.26 -9.13
C ASN A 210 5.08 -20.06 -8.28
N GLY A 211 5.40 -21.03 -7.41
CA GLY A 211 6.43 -20.97 -6.37
C GLY A 211 7.86 -20.67 -6.82
N ASN A 212 8.12 -20.52 -8.12
CA ASN A 212 9.43 -20.27 -8.72
C ASN A 212 9.65 -18.82 -9.15
N ASN A 213 9.34 -17.83 -8.29
CA ASN A 213 9.73 -16.42 -8.46
C ASN A 213 9.30 -15.68 -9.76
N LYS A 214 8.36 -16.19 -10.55
CA LYS A 214 7.82 -15.50 -11.71
C LYS A 214 6.29 -15.45 -11.63
N CYS A 215 5.72 -14.24 -11.50
CA CYS A 215 4.33 -14.04 -11.85
C CYS A 215 4.20 -14.24 -13.36
N ARG A 216 3.47 -15.27 -13.77
CA ARG A 216 3.01 -15.37 -15.15
C ARG A 216 1.56 -14.90 -15.20
N SER A 217 1.31 -13.84 -15.95
CA SER A 217 -0.03 -13.53 -16.43
C SER A 217 -0.42 -14.58 -17.47
N ASN A 218 -1.63 -15.09 -17.39
CA ASN A 218 -2.20 -15.77 -18.56
C ASN A 218 -2.27 -14.73 -19.68
N SER A 219 -1.52 -14.96 -20.74
CA SER A 219 -1.15 -14.05 -21.80
C SER A 219 -2.27 -13.66 -22.78
N SER A 220 -3.53 -13.66 -22.37
CA SER A 220 -4.64 -13.33 -23.27
C SER A 220 -5.35 -11.99 -23.02
N SER A 221 -4.81 -11.11 -22.17
CA SER A 221 -5.48 -9.83 -21.90
C SER A 221 -4.60 -8.59 -21.77
N PHE A 222 -3.36 -8.61 -22.28
CA PHE A 222 -2.57 -7.40 -22.49
C PHE A 222 -2.55 -7.02 -23.98
N LYS A 223 -3.73 -6.80 -24.56
CA LYS A 223 -3.86 -6.01 -25.78
C LYS A 223 -4.83 -4.88 -25.48
N ASN A 224 -4.33 -3.67 -25.68
CA ASN A 224 -5.00 -2.38 -25.67
C ASN A 224 -5.29 -1.76 -24.30
N ILE A 225 -4.32 -1.02 -23.78
CA ILE A 225 -4.57 0.35 -23.29
C ILE A 225 -3.49 1.21 -23.98
N GLY A 226 -3.94 1.86 -25.09
CA GLY A 226 -3.28 3.02 -25.64
C GLY A 226 -3.62 4.24 -24.81
#